data_7a0787296ff3f55c90f209d8e069fa6a
#
_entry.id   7a0787296ff3f55c90f209d8e069fa6a
#
_cell.length_a   1.000
_cell.length_b   1.000
_cell.length_c   1.000
_cell.angle_alpha   90.00
_cell.angle_beta   90.00
_cell.angle_gamma   90.00
#
_symmetry.space_group_name_H-M   'P 1'
#
loop_
_entity.id
_entity.type
_entity.pdbx_description
1 polymer ?
#
loop_
_entity_poly.entity_id
_entity_poly.type
_entity_poly.pdbx_seq_one_letter_code
_entity_poly.pdbx_strand_id
1 'polypeptide(L)'
;LVMQVSDSMGVDPYLLVSLVGIESNYGRHHGQYTVFNALYTLIHQLPRKGKWASKELAEFIILCHGNKIDPHSISGSYAGAFGYGQFIPSSFNNYAIDFDGDSVRHHDKWPDVLGSIANYLLKNGYKPDNDDYSKGSRNWKSVFAYNRSNNYVGVVMELRQEIKNRIIEN
;
A
#
# COMPACT_ATOMS: atom_id res chain seq x y z
N LEU A 1 12.33 -7.92 -10.75
CA LEU A 1 11.25 -6.94 -10.65
C LEU A 1 11.48 -5.96 -9.49
N VAL A 2 11.66 -6.42 -8.24
CA VAL A 2 11.89 -5.51 -7.08
C VAL A 2 13.07 -4.58 -7.33
N MET A 3 14.19 -5.12 -7.79
CA MET A 3 15.37 -4.31 -8.15
C MET A 3 15.08 -3.32 -9.27
N GLN A 4 14.32 -3.73 -10.29
CA GLN A 4 13.91 -2.84 -11.39
C GLN A 4 13.10 -1.63 -10.88
N VAL A 5 12.14 -1.85 -9.98
CA VAL A 5 11.37 -0.75 -9.35
C VAL A 5 12.27 0.11 -8.48
N SER A 6 13.14 -0.53 -7.67
CA SER A 6 14.11 0.14 -6.82
C SER A 6 15.04 1.07 -7.62
N ASP A 7 15.64 0.56 -8.68
CA ASP A 7 16.58 1.31 -9.53
C ASP A 7 15.87 2.46 -10.26
N SER A 8 14.63 2.21 -10.73
CA SER A 8 13.85 3.22 -11.46
C SER A 8 13.34 4.36 -10.57
N MET A 9 12.98 4.05 -9.32
CA MET A 9 12.30 5.00 -8.42
C MET A 9 13.18 5.44 -7.23
N GLY A 10 14.35 4.85 -7.06
CA GLY A 10 15.28 5.16 -5.97
C GLY A 10 14.76 4.76 -4.58
N VAL A 11 13.88 3.77 -4.47
CA VAL A 11 13.35 3.31 -3.20
C VAL A 11 14.02 2.00 -2.81
N ASP A 12 14.44 1.89 -1.56
CA ASP A 12 15.11 0.71 -1.00
C ASP A 12 14.32 -0.58 -1.29
N PRO A 13 14.93 -1.57 -1.98
CA PRO A 13 14.26 -2.81 -2.37
C PRO A 13 13.81 -3.63 -1.16
N TYR A 14 14.60 -3.62 -0.08
CA TYR A 14 14.27 -4.36 1.15
C TYR A 14 13.07 -3.74 1.86
N LEU A 15 12.91 -2.41 1.78
CA LEU A 15 11.73 -1.72 2.29
C LEU A 15 10.48 -2.10 1.49
N LEU A 16 10.54 -2.12 0.17
CA LEU A 16 9.42 -2.53 -0.69
C LEU A 16 8.97 -3.96 -0.36
N VAL A 17 9.92 -4.90 -0.27
CA VAL A 17 9.64 -6.29 0.06
C VAL A 17 9.03 -6.42 1.46
N SER A 18 9.52 -5.64 2.43
CA SER A 18 9.00 -5.68 3.80
C SER A 18 7.57 -5.17 3.88
N LEU A 19 7.26 -4.10 3.18
CA LEU A 19 5.89 -3.56 3.15
C LEU A 19 4.90 -4.58 2.58
N VAL A 20 5.16 -5.15 1.41
CA VAL A 20 4.25 -6.16 0.84
C VAL A 20 4.17 -7.44 1.69
N GLY A 21 5.25 -7.78 2.39
CA GLY A 21 5.25 -8.89 3.34
C GLY A 21 4.27 -8.67 4.49
N ILE A 22 4.30 -7.48 5.08
CA ILE A 22 3.44 -7.11 6.22
C ILE A 22 2.00 -6.89 5.77
N GLU A 23 1.79 -6.20 4.63
CA GLU A 23 0.44 -5.84 4.17
C GLU A 23 -0.37 -7.06 3.70
N SER A 24 0.23 -7.98 2.98
CA SER A 24 -0.51 -9.06 2.33
C SER A 24 0.13 -10.44 2.42
N ASN A 25 1.20 -10.61 3.22
CA ASN A 25 2.00 -11.82 3.19
C ASN A 25 2.36 -12.22 1.74
N TYR A 26 2.94 -11.25 1.01
CA TYR A 26 3.31 -11.42 -0.40
C TYR A 26 2.14 -11.83 -1.29
N GLY A 27 1.01 -11.16 -1.15
CA GLY A 27 -0.21 -11.39 -1.93
C GLY A 27 -1.03 -12.61 -1.52
N ARG A 28 -0.64 -13.34 -0.46
CA ARG A 28 -1.39 -14.52 0.01
C ARG A 28 -2.62 -14.16 0.84
N HIS A 29 -2.60 -13.02 1.53
CA HIS A 29 -3.66 -12.54 2.40
C HIS A 29 -3.95 -11.07 2.11
N HIS A 30 -4.99 -10.79 1.36
CA HIS A 30 -5.34 -9.42 0.95
C HIS A 30 -6.78 -9.03 1.27
N GLY A 31 -7.41 -9.76 2.19
CA GLY A 31 -8.73 -9.47 2.73
C GLY A 31 -9.77 -10.54 2.44
N GLN A 32 -10.85 -10.53 3.24
CA GLN A 32 -11.93 -11.54 3.20
C GLN A 32 -13.30 -10.92 2.97
N TYR A 33 -13.40 -9.59 2.90
CA TYR A 33 -14.64 -8.85 2.72
C TYR A 33 -14.63 -8.17 1.36
N THR A 34 -15.77 -8.04 0.70
CA THR A 34 -15.83 -7.12 -0.44
C THR A 34 -15.64 -5.70 0.08
N VAL A 35 -14.80 -4.92 -0.60
CA VAL A 35 -14.48 -3.54 -0.20
C VAL A 35 -15.74 -2.71 -0.09
N PHE A 36 -16.67 -2.86 -1.06
CA PHE A 36 -17.95 -2.18 -1.03
C PHE A 36 -18.75 -2.47 0.26
N ASN A 37 -18.94 -3.76 0.58
CA ASN A 37 -19.70 -4.14 1.76
C ASN A 37 -19.01 -3.73 3.06
N ALA A 38 -17.69 -3.82 3.13
CA ALA A 38 -16.93 -3.38 4.30
C ALA A 38 -17.15 -1.89 4.58
N LEU A 39 -16.97 -1.04 3.57
CA LEU A 39 -17.15 0.42 3.71
C LEU A 39 -18.62 0.78 3.96
N TYR A 40 -19.57 0.13 3.28
CA TYR A 40 -21.01 0.32 3.52
C TYR A 40 -21.39 -0.03 4.96
N THR A 41 -20.89 -1.15 5.47
CA THR A 41 -21.11 -1.56 6.86
C THR A 41 -20.57 -0.54 7.86
N LEU A 42 -19.36 -0.01 7.61
CA LEU A 42 -18.78 1.02 8.47
C LEU A 42 -19.60 2.31 8.52
N ILE A 43 -20.23 2.69 7.40
CA ILE A 43 -21.10 3.86 7.34
C ILE A 43 -22.28 3.71 8.31
N HIS A 44 -22.89 2.53 8.36
CA HIS A 44 -24.12 2.30 9.10
C HIS A 44 -23.90 1.83 10.54
N GLN A 45 -22.84 1.07 10.79
CA GLN A 45 -22.60 0.42 12.08
C GLN A 45 -21.60 1.17 12.97
N LEU A 46 -20.78 2.08 12.42
CA LEU A 46 -19.75 2.81 13.16
C LEU A 46 -19.87 4.32 12.93
N PRO A 47 -20.76 5.03 13.64
CA PRO A 47 -21.04 6.45 13.41
C PRO A 47 -19.78 7.34 13.43
N ARG A 48 -18.80 7.01 14.29
CA ARG A 48 -17.52 7.75 14.36
C ARG A 48 -16.68 7.66 13.09
N LYS A 49 -16.85 6.59 12.31
CA LYS A 49 -16.15 6.36 11.03
C LYS A 49 -17.02 6.63 9.81
N GLY A 50 -18.32 6.86 9.98
CA GLY A 50 -19.29 6.96 8.89
C GLY A 50 -18.91 7.99 7.83
N LYS A 51 -18.54 9.21 8.24
CA LYS A 51 -18.13 10.28 7.31
C LYS A 51 -16.87 9.89 6.51
N TRP A 52 -15.89 9.28 7.17
CA TRP A 52 -14.68 8.80 6.51
C TRP A 52 -15.01 7.65 5.54
N ALA A 53 -15.75 6.64 6.01
CA ALA A 53 -16.12 5.49 5.18
C ALA A 53 -16.98 5.88 3.96
N SER A 54 -17.87 6.89 4.09
CA SER A 54 -18.64 7.42 2.96
C SER A 54 -17.72 8.02 1.90
N LYS A 55 -16.67 8.75 2.31
CA LYS A 55 -15.69 9.30 1.38
C LYS A 55 -14.92 8.18 0.67
N GLU A 56 -14.42 7.19 1.43
CA GLU A 56 -13.70 6.07 0.84
C GLU A 56 -14.59 5.23 -0.10
N LEU A 57 -15.88 5.04 0.23
CA LEU A 57 -16.82 4.35 -0.65
C LEU A 57 -17.06 5.11 -1.95
N ALA A 58 -17.16 6.44 -1.90
CA ALA A 58 -17.28 7.27 -3.11
C ALA A 58 -16.02 7.14 -3.99
N GLU A 59 -14.82 7.22 -3.40
CA GLU A 59 -13.55 7.00 -4.11
C GLU A 59 -13.48 5.60 -4.74
N PHE A 60 -13.99 4.58 -4.04
CA PHE A 60 -14.03 3.22 -4.54
C PHE A 60 -15.00 3.05 -5.74
N ILE A 61 -16.18 3.67 -5.67
CA ILE A 61 -17.15 3.63 -6.78
C ILE A 61 -16.58 4.34 -8.01
N ILE A 62 -15.91 5.50 -7.83
CA ILE A 62 -15.24 6.22 -8.92
C ILE A 62 -14.16 5.33 -9.56
N LEU A 63 -13.33 4.68 -8.74
CA LEU A 63 -12.32 3.73 -9.20
C LEU A 63 -12.94 2.61 -10.05
N CYS A 64 -13.96 1.95 -9.52
CA CYS A 64 -14.62 0.84 -10.19
C CYS A 64 -15.29 1.28 -11.51
N HIS A 65 -15.99 2.42 -11.50
CA HIS A 65 -16.62 2.97 -12.69
C HIS A 65 -15.59 3.29 -13.78
N GLY A 66 -14.50 3.98 -13.42
CA GLY A 66 -13.44 4.38 -14.36
C GLY A 66 -12.72 3.20 -15.01
N ASN A 67 -12.61 2.08 -14.30
CA ASN A 67 -11.93 0.86 -14.76
C ASN A 67 -12.89 -0.24 -15.22
N LYS A 68 -14.20 0.01 -15.25
CA LYS A 68 -15.25 -0.97 -15.62
C LYS A 68 -15.21 -2.25 -14.76
N ILE A 69 -14.93 -2.10 -13.48
CA ILE A 69 -14.84 -3.18 -12.49
C ILE A 69 -16.17 -3.26 -11.74
N ASP A 70 -16.67 -4.47 -11.50
CA ASP A 70 -17.80 -4.67 -10.60
C ASP A 70 -17.37 -4.32 -9.15
N PRO A 71 -18.03 -3.36 -8.48
CA PRO A 71 -17.68 -2.99 -7.10
C PRO A 71 -17.76 -4.14 -6.10
N HIS A 72 -18.48 -5.21 -6.41
CA HIS A 72 -18.58 -6.39 -5.56
C HIS A 72 -17.50 -7.45 -5.84
N SER A 73 -16.65 -7.26 -6.83
CA SER A 73 -15.62 -8.23 -7.20
C SER A 73 -14.30 -8.07 -6.44
N ILE A 74 -14.04 -6.88 -5.86
CA ILE A 74 -12.76 -6.62 -5.17
C ILE A 74 -12.87 -6.96 -3.69
N SER A 75 -12.03 -7.89 -3.26
CA SER A 75 -11.87 -8.25 -1.85
C SER A 75 -10.84 -7.36 -1.14
N GLY A 76 -11.07 -7.13 0.15
CA GLY A 76 -10.21 -6.29 0.98
C GLY A 76 -10.39 -6.57 2.48
N SER A 77 -9.79 -5.70 3.29
CA SER A 77 -9.90 -5.73 4.74
C SER A 77 -11.27 -5.24 5.22
N TYR A 78 -11.58 -5.46 6.49
CA TYR A 78 -12.78 -4.91 7.13
C TYR A 78 -12.87 -3.38 7.09
N ALA A 79 -11.74 -2.70 6.86
CA ALA A 79 -11.65 -1.26 6.73
C ALA A 79 -11.60 -0.77 5.27
N GLY A 80 -11.78 -1.67 4.30
CA GLY A 80 -11.81 -1.32 2.88
C GLY A 80 -10.43 -1.15 2.23
N ALA A 81 -9.35 -1.54 2.89
CA ALA A 81 -8.04 -1.62 2.25
C ALA A 81 -7.97 -2.84 1.34
N PHE A 82 -7.37 -2.73 0.16
CA PHE A 82 -7.40 -3.78 -0.85
C PHE A 82 -6.09 -3.92 -1.65
N GLY A 83 -6.00 -5.02 -2.40
CA GLY A 83 -4.83 -5.37 -3.18
C GLY A 83 -3.63 -5.77 -2.34
N TYR A 84 -2.51 -6.07 -2.99
CA TYR A 84 -1.32 -6.55 -2.29
C TYR A 84 -0.61 -5.47 -1.47
N GLY A 85 -0.81 -4.19 -1.80
CA GLY A 85 -0.31 -3.04 -1.03
C GLY A 85 -1.29 -2.54 0.05
N GLN A 86 -2.47 -3.13 0.18
CA GLN A 86 -3.50 -2.75 1.16
C GLN A 86 -3.80 -1.24 1.18
N PHE A 87 -3.90 -0.62 0.00
CA PHE A 87 -4.33 0.76 -0.11
C PHE A 87 -5.83 0.89 0.16
N ILE A 88 -6.23 1.93 0.91
CA ILE A 88 -7.61 2.39 0.93
C ILE A 88 -7.95 3.07 -0.41
N PRO A 89 -9.22 3.15 -0.83
CA PRO A 89 -9.60 3.68 -2.14
C PRO A 89 -9.01 5.03 -2.48
N SER A 90 -9.06 5.99 -1.56
CA SER A 90 -8.48 7.32 -1.77
C SER A 90 -6.96 7.28 -1.98
N SER A 91 -6.25 6.40 -1.26
CA SER A 91 -4.81 6.22 -1.45
C SER A 91 -4.50 5.58 -2.80
N PHE A 92 -5.26 4.59 -3.22
CA PHE A 92 -5.09 3.98 -4.55
C PHE A 92 -5.30 5.02 -5.65
N ASN A 93 -6.37 5.80 -5.60
CA ASN A 93 -6.64 6.85 -6.60
C ASN A 93 -5.52 7.89 -6.68
N ASN A 94 -4.91 8.25 -5.55
CA ASN A 94 -3.89 9.30 -5.48
C ASN A 94 -2.46 8.80 -5.77
N TYR A 95 -2.15 7.55 -5.51
CA TYR A 95 -0.77 7.06 -5.50
C TYR A 95 -0.51 5.86 -6.41
N ALA A 96 -1.55 5.11 -6.83
CA ALA A 96 -1.35 4.00 -7.73
C ALA A 96 -0.84 4.48 -9.09
N ILE A 97 0.15 3.75 -9.62
CA ILE A 97 0.73 4.00 -10.95
C ILE A 97 0.66 2.73 -11.79
N ASP A 98 0.60 2.91 -13.08
CA ASP A 98 0.85 1.89 -14.08
C ASP A 98 2.37 1.85 -14.30
N PHE A 99 3.03 0.87 -13.71
CA PHE A 99 4.49 0.77 -13.75
C PHE A 99 4.98 -0.02 -14.96
N ASP A 100 4.21 -0.99 -15.45
CA ASP A 100 4.57 -1.79 -16.61
C ASP A 100 4.09 -1.20 -17.95
N GLY A 101 3.28 -0.14 -17.92
CA GLY A 101 2.83 0.61 -19.09
C GLY A 101 1.69 -0.07 -19.85
N ASP A 102 0.93 -0.97 -19.22
CA ASP A 102 -0.21 -1.64 -19.85
C ASP A 102 -1.50 -0.78 -19.90
N SER A 103 -1.41 0.46 -19.44
CA SER A 103 -2.49 1.45 -19.36
C SER A 103 -3.54 1.18 -18.29
N VAL A 104 -3.29 0.26 -17.38
CA VAL A 104 -4.15 -0.08 -16.25
C VAL A 104 -3.34 -0.01 -14.95
N ARG A 105 -3.93 0.48 -13.87
CA ARG A 105 -3.32 0.45 -12.54
C ARG A 105 -3.87 -0.73 -11.77
N HIS A 106 -3.10 -1.80 -11.69
CA HIS A 106 -3.51 -3.04 -11.05
C HIS A 106 -3.21 -3.04 -9.55
N HIS A 107 -4.18 -3.45 -8.74
CA HIS A 107 -4.01 -3.60 -7.30
C HIS A 107 -3.39 -4.94 -6.88
N ASP A 108 -3.29 -5.90 -7.80
CA ASP A 108 -2.90 -7.30 -7.59
C ASP A 108 -1.84 -7.81 -8.58
N LYS A 109 -1.27 -6.93 -9.41
CA LYS A 109 -0.10 -7.23 -10.23
C LYS A 109 1.15 -6.59 -9.66
N TRP A 110 2.21 -7.36 -9.53
CA TRP A 110 3.43 -6.97 -8.85
C TRP A 110 4.12 -5.72 -9.39
N PRO A 111 4.20 -5.47 -10.71
CA PRO A 111 4.81 -4.24 -11.22
C PRO A 111 4.14 -2.99 -10.65
N ASP A 112 2.83 -2.91 -10.75
CA ASP A 112 2.05 -1.76 -10.30
C ASP A 112 1.99 -1.65 -8.79
N VAL A 113 1.88 -2.78 -8.10
CA VAL A 113 1.86 -2.80 -6.62
C VAL A 113 3.16 -2.23 -6.07
N LEU A 114 4.31 -2.73 -6.52
CA LEU A 114 5.62 -2.25 -6.06
C LEU A 114 5.87 -0.80 -6.48
N GLY A 115 5.55 -0.45 -7.72
CA GLY A 115 5.63 0.91 -8.22
C GLY A 115 4.75 1.88 -7.44
N SER A 116 3.51 1.47 -7.13
CA SER A 116 2.56 2.29 -6.37
C SER A 116 3.00 2.49 -4.92
N ILE A 117 3.56 1.47 -4.27
CA ILE A 117 4.14 1.59 -2.92
C ILE A 117 5.33 2.56 -2.96
N ALA A 118 6.21 2.42 -3.93
CA ALA A 118 7.35 3.33 -4.10
C ALA A 118 6.88 4.77 -4.32
N ASN A 119 5.90 4.98 -5.21
CA ASN A 119 5.31 6.30 -5.45
C ASN A 119 4.67 6.89 -4.19
N TYR A 120 3.94 6.06 -3.42
CA TYR A 120 3.38 6.49 -2.13
C TYR A 120 4.47 7.01 -1.19
N LEU A 121 5.55 6.25 -1.00
CA LEU A 121 6.65 6.63 -0.12
C LEU A 121 7.30 7.94 -0.57
N LEU A 122 7.60 8.08 -1.86
CA LEU A 122 8.19 9.29 -2.45
C LEU A 122 7.30 10.52 -2.24
N LYS A 123 6.00 10.40 -2.51
CA LYS A 123 5.01 11.48 -2.31
C LYS A 123 4.83 11.84 -0.84
N ASN A 124 5.14 10.93 0.08
CA ASN A 124 5.10 11.15 1.51
C ASN A 124 6.48 11.45 2.13
N GLY A 125 7.43 11.91 1.31
CA GLY A 125 8.67 12.51 1.76
C GLY A 125 9.87 11.57 1.87
N TYR A 126 9.76 10.33 1.37
CA TYR A 126 10.91 9.43 1.24
C TYR A 126 12.03 10.10 0.44
N LYS A 127 13.27 9.86 0.85
CA LYS A 127 14.49 10.40 0.20
C LYS A 127 15.34 9.25 -0.30
N PRO A 128 15.45 9.06 -1.63
CA PRO A 128 16.21 7.98 -2.25
C PRO A 128 17.66 7.85 -1.78
N ASP A 129 18.36 8.96 -1.70
CA ASP A 129 19.80 8.99 -1.40
C ASP A 129 20.11 9.05 0.11
N ASN A 130 19.15 8.67 0.95
CA ASN A 130 19.28 8.75 2.40
C ASN A 130 18.97 7.39 3.05
N ASP A 131 19.96 6.76 3.66
CA ASP A 131 19.83 5.49 4.40
C ASP A 131 19.48 5.71 5.90
N ASP A 132 19.02 6.91 6.27
CA ASP A 132 18.55 7.19 7.63
C ASP A 132 17.08 6.77 7.80
N TYR A 133 16.89 5.67 8.52
CA TYR A 133 15.58 5.13 8.92
C TYR A 133 15.33 5.28 10.43
N SER A 134 16.14 6.09 11.13
CA SER A 134 15.95 6.37 12.54
C SER A 134 14.58 7.00 12.80
N LYS A 135 14.03 6.77 13.98
CA LYS A 135 12.71 7.29 14.37
C LYS A 135 12.66 8.83 14.20
N GLY A 136 11.73 9.27 13.37
CA GLY A 136 11.51 10.68 13.07
C GLY A 136 12.28 11.20 11.84
N SER A 137 13.15 10.40 11.23
CA SER A 137 13.78 10.72 9.93
C SER A 137 12.74 10.83 8.81
N ARG A 138 13.15 11.30 7.64
CA ARG A 138 12.24 11.41 6.49
C ARG A 138 11.76 10.04 6.01
N ASN A 139 12.66 9.07 5.91
CA ASN A 139 12.29 7.73 5.43
C ASN A 139 11.42 7.00 6.46
N TRP A 140 11.70 7.16 7.76
CA TRP A 140 10.81 6.68 8.81
C TRP A 140 9.40 7.30 8.73
N LYS A 141 9.31 8.62 8.52
CA LYS A 141 8.03 9.33 8.40
C LYS A 141 7.21 8.92 7.18
N SER A 142 7.85 8.60 6.07
CA SER A 142 7.16 8.12 4.87
C SER A 142 6.46 6.77 5.13
N VAL A 143 7.11 5.88 5.89
CA VAL A 143 6.50 4.61 6.31
C VAL A 143 5.42 4.83 7.37
N PHE A 144 5.62 5.77 8.30
CA PHE A 144 4.59 6.14 9.28
C PHE A 144 3.35 6.76 8.61
N ALA A 145 3.50 7.43 7.47
CA ALA A 145 2.36 7.91 6.68
C ALA A 145 1.52 6.76 6.11
N TYR A 146 2.16 5.63 5.77
CA TYR A 146 1.49 4.44 5.25
C TYR A 146 0.56 3.84 6.31
N ASN A 147 1.07 3.68 7.52
CA ASN A 147 0.27 3.28 8.68
C ASN A 147 0.76 4.04 9.92
N ARG A 148 -0.13 4.86 10.51
CA ARG A 148 0.19 5.76 11.63
C ARG A 148 0.35 5.03 12.98
N SER A 149 1.22 4.03 13.00
CA SER A 149 1.56 3.25 14.19
C SER A 149 3.07 3.10 14.31
N ASN A 150 3.62 3.49 15.48
CA ASN A 150 5.05 3.28 15.76
C ASN A 150 5.43 1.79 15.73
N ASN A 151 4.54 0.92 16.21
CA ASN A 151 4.77 -0.52 16.20
C ASN A 151 4.83 -1.06 14.77
N TYR A 152 3.94 -0.58 13.90
CA TYR A 152 3.96 -0.94 12.48
C TYR A 152 5.30 -0.58 11.84
N VAL A 153 5.75 0.67 11.99
CA VAL A 153 7.03 1.09 11.43
C VAL A 153 8.19 0.27 12.02
N GLY A 154 8.17 -0.03 13.32
CA GLY A 154 9.17 -0.88 13.96
C GLY A 154 9.28 -2.24 13.28
N VAL A 155 8.16 -2.93 13.09
CA VAL A 155 8.13 -4.25 12.42
C VAL A 155 8.59 -4.17 10.97
N VAL A 156 8.19 -3.12 10.23
CA VAL A 156 8.68 -2.89 8.86
C VAL A 156 10.20 -2.75 8.83
N MET A 157 10.78 -1.94 9.75
CA MET A 157 12.23 -1.73 9.79
C MET A 157 13.01 -2.97 10.23
N GLU A 158 12.49 -3.73 11.18
CA GLU A 158 13.08 -5.01 11.61
C GLU A 158 13.11 -6.00 10.44
N LEU A 159 12.00 -6.17 9.75
CA LEU A 159 11.92 -7.08 8.60
C LEU A 159 12.84 -6.62 7.46
N ARG A 160 12.89 -5.30 7.17
CA ARG A 160 13.82 -4.72 6.20
C ARG A 160 15.27 -5.09 6.53
N GLN A 161 15.67 -4.91 7.77
CA GLN A 161 17.05 -5.19 8.19
C GLN A 161 17.37 -6.68 8.11
N GLU A 162 16.44 -7.53 8.54
CA GLU A 162 16.61 -8.98 8.48
C GLU A 162 16.75 -9.50 7.04
N ILE A 163 15.91 -9.01 6.11
CA ILE A 163 16.01 -9.36 4.69
C ILE A 163 17.36 -8.90 4.12
N LYS A 164 17.76 -7.65 4.42
CA LYS A 164 19.02 -7.09 3.97
C LYS A 164 20.22 -7.94 4.43
N ASN A 165 20.26 -8.30 5.70
CA ASN A 165 21.33 -9.10 6.28
C ASN A 165 21.44 -10.47 5.58
N ARG A 166 20.33 -11.20 5.44
CA ARG A 166 20.32 -12.53 4.81
C ARG A 166 20.71 -12.53 3.34
N ILE A 167 20.48 -11.44 2.61
CA ILE A 167 20.85 -11.35 1.19
C ILE A 167 22.32 -10.97 1.03
N ILE A 168 22.88 -10.20 1.97
CA ILE A 168 24.32 -9.78 1.92
C ILE A 168 25.23 -10.92 2.41
N GLU A 169 24.75 -11.80 3.31
CA GLU A 169 25.52 -12.90 3.87
C GLU A 169 25.57 -14.16 2.97
N ASN A 170 24.84 -14.18 1.86
CA ASN A 170 24.83 -15.24 0.85
C ASN A 170 25.48 -14.79 -0.45
#